data_0e4a0c55bdca54fefaed82d994bd62e3
#
_entry.id   0e4a0c55bdca54fefaed82d994bd62e3
#
_cell.length_a   1.000
_cell.length_b   1.000
_cell.length_c   1.000
_cell.angle_alpha   90.00
_cell.angle_beta   90.00
_cell.angle_gamma   90.00
#
_symmetry.space_group_name_H-M   'P 1'
#
loop_
_entity.id
_entity.type
_entity.pdbx_description
1 polymer ?
#
loop_
_entity_poly.entity_id
_entity_poly.type
_entity_poly.pdbx_seq_one_letter_code
_entity_poly.pdbx_strand_id
1 'polypeptide(L)'
;MFASSALVEDDGTWVLYFYTVDSMNFPADGVIGRATAPGPNGPWVPDAEPILRPGSAREWDSRNVIAPHVIKTANGYVMYYSGTDGMGGSQIGMATSSDGIQWTKYNDPATTEVQYQESDPVLLLGEKDSWESDQVHQPRVFPNGEGWMMIYRGSNRDKANMGLGIASSEDGIHWSKSELNPVFLPTEIKGAYQFWFHNVLLVDDTFFVFIEGDINQRTQIYLATYEGGMP
;
A
#
# COMPACT_ATOMS: atom_id res chain seq x y z
N MET A 1 -3.59 -1.59 15.60
CA MET A 1 -4.40 -1.03 14.50
C MET A 1 -3.64 0.13 13.90
N PHE A 2 -3.53 0.17 12.58
CA PHE A 2 -2.81 1.21 11.84
C PHE A 2 -3.75 1.81 10.80
N ALA A 3 -4.06 3.10 10.91
CA ALA A 3 -4.82 3.84 9.92
C ALA A 3 -4.02 3.95 8.61
N SER A 4 -4.64 3.76 7.47
CA SER A 4 -3.92 3.69 6.20
C SER A 4 -4.53 4.54 5.09
N SER A 5 -5.84 4.53 4.93
CA SER A 5 -6.54 5.26 3.88
C SER A 5 -7.86 5.81 4.41
N ALA A 6 -8.19 7.03 4.05
CA ALA A 6 -9.48 7.64 4.41
C ALA A 6 -10.10 8.29 3.18
N LEU A 7 -11.43 8.27 3.11
CA LEU A 7 -12.21 8.97 2.11
C LEU A 7 -13.51 9.51 2.73
N VAL A 8 -14.18 10.40 2.01
CA VAL A 8 -15.47 10.94 2.39
C VAL A 8 -16.47 10.54 1.32
N GLU A 9 -17.57 9.92 1.75
CA GLU A 9 -18.66 9.53 0.86
C GLU A 9 -19.52 10.73 0.46
N ASP A 10 -20.32 10.57 -0.57
CA ASP A 10 -21.16 11.64 -1.11
C ASP A 10 -22.19 12.16 -0.10
N ASP A 11 -22.57 11.36 0.87
CA ASP A 11 -23.47 11.73 1.97
C ASP A 11 -22.74 12.40 3.15
N GLY A 12 -21.43 12.60 3.04
CA GLY A 12 -20.59 13.20 4.07
C GLY A 12 -20.05 12.23 5.11
N THR A 13 -20.35 10.94 5.00
CA THR A 13 -19.79 9.90 5.88
C THR A 13 -18.28 9.75 5.67
N TRP A 14 -17.51 9.82 6.74
CA TRP A 14 -16.09 9.52 6.72
C TRP A 14 -15.86 8.03 6.82
N VAL A 15 -15.02 7.50 5.96
CA VAL A 15 -14.62 6.08 5.93
C VAL A 15 -13.12 5.99 6.14
N LEU A 16 -12.72 5.14 7.09
CA LEU A 16 -11.32 4.84 7.39
C LEU A 16 -11.07 3.36 7.11
N TYR A 17 -10.13 3.09 6.23
CA TYR A 17 -9.56 1.76 6.03
C TYR A 17 -8.28 1.65 6.84
N PHE A 18 -8.20 0.60 7.65
CA PHE A 18 -7.09 0.34 8.55
C PHE A 18 -6.68 -1.12 8.47
N TYR A 19 -5.54 -1.44 9.01
CA TYR A 19 -5.15 -2.84 9.18
C TYR A 19 -4.76 -3.14 10.62
N THR A 20 -4.89 -4.41 10.97
CA THR A 20 -4.44 -4.95 12.26
C THR A 20 -3.45 -6.08 12.00
N VAL A 21 -2.52 -6.25 12.92
CA VAL A 21 -1.61 -7.39 12.94
C VAL A 21 -1.72 -7.97 14.34
N ASP A 22 -2.01 -9.26 14.45
CA ASP A 22 -1.99 -9.94 15.74
C ASP A 22 -0.54 -10.24 16.12
N SER A 23 0.06 -9.31 16.88
CA SER A 23 1.43 -9.43 17.35
C SER A 23 1.58 -10.41 18.52
N MET A 24 0.48 -10.87 19.12
CA MET A 24 0.48 -11.78 20.29
C MET A 24 0.56 -13.24 19.85
N ASN A 25 0.06 -13.55 18.65
CA ASN A 25 0.11 -14.87 18.05
C ASN A 25 1.09 -14.85 16.86
N PHE A 26 2.23 -15.46 17.01
CA PHE A 26 3.15 -15.64 15.90
C PHE A 26 2.90 -17.02 15.26
N PRO A 27 2.69 -17.05 13.95
CA PRO A 27 2.73 -15.99 12.94
C PRO A 27 1.49 -15.08 13.00
N ALA A 28 1.73 -13.76 13.07
CA ALA A 28 0.67 -12.76 13.10
C ALA A 28 -0.03 -12.64 11.75
N ASP A 29 -1.34 -12.78 11.73
CA ASP A 29 -2.13 -12.61 10.53
C ASP A 29 -2.62 -11.15 10.44
N GLY A 30 -2.23 -10.45 9.37
CA GLY A 30 -2.68 -9.10 9.08
C GLY A 30 -3.96 -9.11 8.28
N VAL A 31 -4.94 -8.33 8.73
CA VAL A 31 -6.23 -8.17 8.05
C VAL A 31 -6.57 -6.69 7.85
N ILE A 32 -7.38 -6.40 6.86
CA ILE A 32 -7.89 -5.05 6.61
C ILE A 32 -9.30 -4.92 7.16
N GLY A 33 -9.51 -3.86 7.95
CA GLY A 33 -10.79 -3.46 8.51
C GLY A 33 -11.25 -2.10 7.98
N ARG A 34 -12.49 -1.79 8.27
CA ARG A 34 -13.14 -0.53 7.90
C ARG A 34 -13.84 0.05 9.13
N ALA A 35 -13.87 1.38 9.23
CA ALA A 35 -14.65 2.10 10.22
C ALA A 35 -15.29 3.33 9.56
N THR A 36 -16.43 3.75 10.10
CA THR A 36 -17.14 4.94 9.63
C THR A 36 -17.33 5.95 10.75
N ALA A 37 -17.46 7.22 10.38
CA ALA A 37 -17.74 8.31 11.31
C ALA A 37 -18.52 9.44 10.62
N PRO A 38 -19.26 10.26 11.38
CA PRO A 38 -19.93 11.45 10.85
C PRO A 38 -18.97 12.61 10.54
N GLY A 39 -17.69 12.47 10.90
CA GLY A 39 -16.66 13.49 10.69
C GLY A 39 -15.27 12.99 11.08
N PRO A 40 -14.20 13.75 10.79
CA PRO A 40 -12.82 13.32 10.99
C PRO A 40 -12.47 13.05 12.47
N ASN A 41 -13.17 13.68 13.39
CA ASN A 41 -12.97 13.52 14.84
C ASN A 41 -13.77 12.37 15.44
N GLY A 42 -14.54 11.62 14.61
CA GLY A 42 -15.36 10.50 15.08
C GLY A 42 -16.72 10.94 15.65
N PRO A 43 -17.37 10.08 16.46
CA PRO A 43 -16.87 8.79 16.91
C PRO A 43 -16.74 7.79 15.76
N TRP A 44 -15.63 7.07 15.70
CA TRP A 44 -15.40 6.01 14.71
C TRP A 44 -16.04 4.70 15.16
N VAL A 45 -16.83 4.11 14.27
CA VAL A 45 -17.50 2.82 14.49
C VAL A 45 -16.89 1.82 13.51
N PRO A 46 -16.13 0.83 14.01
CA PRO A 46 -15.57 -0.21 13.17
C PRO A 46 -16.64 -1.21 12.74
N ASP A 47 -16.48 -1.74 11.52
CA ASP A 47 -17.25 -2.89 11.09
C ASP A 47 -16.94 -4.12 11.96
N ALA A 48 -17.91 -5.01 12.15
CA ALA A 48 -17.76 -6.17 13.03
C ALA A 48 -16.73 -7.18 12.55
N GLU A 49 -16.55 -7.26 11.23
CA GLU A 49 -15.63 -8.21 10.58
C GLU A 49 -14.64 -7.48 9.68
N PRO A 50 -13.43 -8.03 9.51
CA PRO A 50 -12.50 -7.55 8.50
C PRO A 50 -13.11 -7.61 7.10
N ILE A 51 -12.84 -6.59 6.29
CA ILE A 51 -13.33 -6.49 4.92
C ILE A 51 -12.42 -7.18 3.90
N LEU A 52 -11.16 -7.40 4.23
CA LEU A 52 -10.23 -8.19 3.43
C LEU A 52 -9.36 -9.07 4.33
N ARG A 53 -9.25 -10.34 3.97
CA ARG A 53 -8.49 -11.36 4.69
C ARG A 53 -7.38 -11.92 3.80
N PRO A 54 -6.30 -12.49 4.40
CA PRO A 54 -5.34 -13.28 3.66
C PRO A 54 -5.99 -14.38 2.81
N GLY A 55 -5.29 -14.79 1.77
CA GLY A 55 -5.65 -15.95 0.97
C GLY A 55 -5.45 -17.26 1.73
N SER A 56 -5.87 -18.36 1.12
CA SER A 56 -5.67 -19.70 1.66
C SER A 56 -4.19 -20.05 1.78
N ALA A 57 -3.88 -21.11 2.51
CA ALA A 57 -2.51 -21.59 2.66
C ALA A 57 -1.86 -21.87 1.30
N ARG A 58 -0.69 -21.29 1.06
CA ARG A 58 0.15 -21.30 -0.14
C ARG A 58 -0.08 -20.14 -1.10
N GLU A 59 -1.13 -19.33 -0.88
CA GLU A 59 -1.28 -18.09 -1.65
C GLU A 59 -0.17 -17.09 -1.28
N TRP A 60 0.19 -16.24 -2.22
CA TRP A 60 1.25 -15.23 -2.05
C TRP A 60 0.97 -14.24 -0.92
N ASP A 61 -0.31 -14.03 -0.58
CA ASP A 61 -0.78 -13.15 0.48
C ASP A 61 -1.41 -13.91 1.66
N SER A 62 -1.08 -15.21 1.80
CA SER A 62 -1.72 -16.13 2.75
C SER A 62 -1.51 -15.77 4.22
N ARG A 63 -0.61 -14.84 4.53
CA ARG A 63 -0.30 -14.46 5.89
C ARG A 63 -0.77 -13.07 6.28
N ASN A 64 -0.53 -12.10 5.42
CA ASN A 64 -0.89 -10.72 5.70
C ASN A 64 -1.47 -10.05 4.47
N VAL A 65 -2.56 -9.30 4.69
CA VAL A 65 -3.05 -8.23 3.83
C VAL A 65 -3.10 -6.96 4.67
N ILE A 66 -2.27 -5.97 4.34
CA ILE A 66 -2.03 -4.78 5.16
C ILE A 66 -1.85 -3.52 4.28
N ALA A 67 -1.77 -2.36 4.92
CA ALA A 67 -1.47 -1.07 4.31
C ALA A 67 -2.35 -0.72 3.10
N PRO A 68 -3.69 -0.80 3.22
CA PRO A 68 -4.59 -0.51 2.11
C PRO A 68 -4.50 0.95 1.69
N HIS A 69 -4.63 1.19 0.40
CA HIS A 69 -4.96 2.47 -0.20
C HIS A 69 -6.20 2.32 -1.06
N VAL A 70 -7.26 3.02 -0.71
CA VAL A 70 -8.57 2.92 -1.39
C VAL A 70 -8.86 4.17 -2.18
N ILE A 71 -9.30 3.97 -3.41
CA ILE A 71 -9.67 5.01 -4.36
C ILE A 71 -11.14 4.80 -4.75
N LYS A 72 -11.94 5.87 -4.67
CA LYS A 72 -13.29 5.89 -5.22
C LYS A 72 -13.23 6.19 -6.72
N THR A 73 -13.90 5.38 -7.52
CA THR A 73 -13.97 5.49 -8.97
C THR A 73 -15.43 5.63 -9.43
N ALA A 74 -15.64 5.87 -10.71
CA ALA A 74 -17.00 5.91 -11.27
C ALA A 74 -17.75 4.56 -11.16
N ASN A 75 -17.01 3.44 -11.02
CA ASN A 75 -17.55 2.08 -10.99
C ASN A 75 -17.52 1.43 -9.59
N GLY A 76 -17.30 2.22 -8.54
CA GLY A 76 -17.14 1.74 -7.16
C GLY A 76 -15.76 2.05 -6.60
N TYR A 77 -15.08 1.08 -6.00
CA TYR A 77 -13.83 1.29 -5.28
C TYR A 77 -12.76 0.33 -5.76
N VAL A 78 -11.53 0.83 -5.76
CA VAL A 78 -10.32 0.04 -5.98
C VAL A 78 -9.44 0.16 -4.74
N MET A 79 -8.97 -0.96 -4.22
CA MET A 79 -8.01 -1.06 -3.13
C MET A 79 -6.71 -1.64 -3.65
N TYR A 80 -5.60 -0.96 -3.36
CA TYR A 80 -4.26 -1.56 -3.44
C TYR A 80 -3.80 -1.88 -2.02
N TYR A 81 -3.19 -3.04 -1.84
CA TYR A 81 -2.77 -3.51 -0.52
C TYR A 81 -1.42 -4.24 -0.60
N SER A 82 -0.75 -4.35 0.52
CA SER A 82 0.46 -5.18 0.63
C SER A 82 0.08 -6.56 1.09
N GLY A 83 0.55 -7.58 0.39
CA GLY A 83 0.37 -8.99 0.74
C GLY A 83 1.70 -9.70 0.95
N THR A 84 1.71 -10.73 1.79
CA THR A 84 2.86 -11.62 2.00
C THR A 84 2.43 -12.99 2.52
N ASP A 85 3.14 -14.04 2.12
CA ASP A 85 3.05 -15.39 2.70
C ASP A 85 3.95 -15.55 3.95
N GLY A 86 4.73 -14.52 4.27
CA GLY A 86 5.67 -14.51 5.39
C GLY A 86 7.01 -15.18 5.12
N MET A 87 7.23 -15.72 3.92
CA MET A 87 8.47 -16.39 3.51
C MET A 87 9.11 -15.78 2.27
N GLY A 88 8.29 -15.35 1.32
CA GLY A 88 8.71 -14.91 -0.01
C GLY A 88 8.82 -13.40 -0.22
N GLY A 89 8.75 -12.61 0.83
CA GLY A 89 8.74 -11.16 0.71
C GLY A 89 7.32 -10.57 0.64
N SER A 90 7.23 -9.26 0.37
CA SER A 90 5.95 -8.55 0.28
C SER A 90 5.74 -7.97 -1.11
N GLN A 91 4.53 -8.14 -1.65
CA GLN A 91 4.13 -7.64 -2.97
C GLN A 91 2.84 -6.81 -2.85
N ILE A 92 2.47 -6.12 -3.90
CA ILE A 92 1.25 -5.30 -3.92
C ILE A 92 0.17 -6.00 -4.71
N GLY A 93 -0.99 -6.21 -4.09
CA GLY A 93 -2.21 -6.70 -4.71
C GLY A 93 -3.24 -5.61 -4.94
N MET A 94 -4.27 -5.97 -5.67
CA MET A 94 -5.43 -5.14 -5.96
C MET A 94 -6.72 -5.89 -5.63
N ALA A 95 -7.73 -5.16 -5.16
CA ALA A 95 -9.09 -5.65 -5.02
C ALA A 95 -10.09 -4.59 -5.46
N THR A 96 -11.27 -5.01 -5.92
CA THR A 96 -12.36 -4.13 -6.34
C THR A 96 -13.59 -4.36 -5.49
N SER A 97 -14.42 -3.31 -5.36
CA SER A 97 -15.69 -3.36 -4.63
C SER A 97 -16.69 -2.39 -5.24
N SER A 98 -17.97 -2.76 -5.23
CA SER A 98 -19.05 -1.85 -5.61
C SER A 98 -19.56 -0.98 -4.44
N ASP A 99 -19.29 -1.37 -3.20
CA ASP A 99 -19.86 -0.78 -1.98
C ASP A 99 -18.82 -0.38 -0.92
N GLY A 100 -17.53 -0.65 -1.17
CA GLY A 100 -16.44 -0.39 -0.23
C GLY A 100 -16.41 -1.34 0.98
N ILE A 101 -17.23 -2.40 0.98
CA ILE A 101 -17.39 -3.38 2.06
C ILE A 101 -17.05 -4.79 1.59
N GLN A 102 -17.67 -5.22 0.49
CA GLN A 102 -17.42 -6.54 -0.12
C GLN A 102 -16.34 -6.38 -1.19
N TRP A 103 -15.22 -7.08 -1.03
CA TRP A 103 -14.05 -6.94 -1.89
C TRP A 103 -13.75 -8.24 -2.63
N THR A 104 -13.42 -8.11 -3.91
CA THR A 104 -12.92 -9.20 -4.75
C THR A 104 -11.49 -8.90 -5.13
N LYS A 105 -10.54 -9.77 -4.75
CA LYS A 105 -9.13 -9.68 -5.14
C LYS A 105 -8.98 -9.87 -6.64
N TYR A 106 -8.03 -9.19 -7.24
CA TYR A 106 -7.65 -9.41 -8.62
C TYR A 106 -7.05 -10.81 -8.78
N ASN A 107 -7.48 -11.51 -9.82
CA ASN A 107 -6.96 -12.82 -10.20
C ASN A 107 -6.90 -12.88 -11.73
N ASP A 108 -5.72 -13.10 -12.28
CA ASP A 108 -5.51 -13.26 -13.71
C ASP A 108 -5.81 -14.73 -14.09
N PRO A 109 -6.81 -15.00 -14.92
CA PRO A 109 -7.16 -16.37 -15.32
C PRO A 109 -6.06 -17.07 -16.13
N ALA A 110 -5.06 -16.34 -16.62
CA ALA A 110 -3.91 -16.91 -17.32
C ALA A 110 -2.83 -17.44 -16.37
N THR A 111 -2.83 -17.02 -15.08
CA THR A 111 -1.88 -17.47 -14.08
C THR A 111 -2.25 -18.86 -13.56
N THR A 112 -1.27 -19.77 -13.55
CA THR A 112 -1.50 -21.18 -13.19
C THR A 112 -0.65 -21.66 -12.01
N GLU A 113 0.24 -20.82 -11.50
CA GLU A 113 1.10 -21.12 -10.37
C GLU A 113 0.28 -21.30 -9.09
N VAL A 114 0.67 -22.26 -8.26
CA VAL A 114 -0.07 -22.64 -7.03
C VAL A 114 -0.26 -21.49 -6.06
N GLN A 115 0.67 -20.54 -6.05
CA GLN A 115 0.63 -19.38 -5.15
C GLN A 115 -0.26 -18.23 -5.64
N TYR A 116 -0.85 -18.35 -6.82
CA TYR A 116 -1.68 -17.33 -7.46
C TYR A 116 -3.06 -17.87 -7.88
N GLN A 117 -3.57 -18.88 -7.17
CA GLN A 117 -4.84 -19.51 -7.53
C GLN A 117 -6.06 -18.67 -7.15
N GLU A 118 -5.95 -17.90 -6.05
CA GLU A 118 -7.06 -17.08 -5.54
C GLU A 118 -6.88 -15.60 -5.90
N SER A 119 -5.63 -15.17 -6.07
CA SER A 119 -5.32 -13.77 -6.40
C SER A 119 -3.90 -13.60 -6.93
N ASP A 120 -3.71 -12.57 -7.77
CA ASP A 120 -2.40 -12.18 -8.29
C ASP A 120 -1.95 -10.84 -7.71
N PRO A 121 -0.64 -10.67 -7.45
CA PRO A 121 -0.09 -9.36 -7.19
C PRO A 121 -0.04 -8.54 -8.50
N VAL A 122 -0.27 -7.23 -8.40
CA VAL A 122 -0.17 -6.30 -9.53
C VAL A 122 1.19 -5.60 -9.60
N LEU A 123 1.96 -5.58 -8.50
CA LEU A 123 3.34 -5.12 -8.50
C LEU A 123 4.22 -6.13 -7.76
N LEU A 124 5.10 -6.76 -8.50
CA LEU A 124 5.98 -7.84 -8.06
C LEU A 124 7.27 -7.28 -7.44
N LEU A 125 7.98 -8.14 -6.70
CA LEU A 125 9.36 -7.89 -6.29
C LEU A 125 10.25 -7.52 -7.48
N GLY A 126 11.30 -6.79 -7.21
CA GLY A 126 12.36 -6.59 -8.18
C GLY A 126 13.22 -7.85 -8.36
N GLU A 127 14.11 -7.81 -9.34
CA GLU A 127 15.07 -8.87 -9.57
C GLU A 127 15.92 -9.14 -8.33
N LYS A 128 16.48 -10.34 -8.25
CA LYS A 128 17.39 -10.72 -7.18
C LYS A 128 18.52 -9.70 -7.05
N ASP A 129 18.81 -9.31 -5.82
CA ASP A 129 19.84 -8.33 -5.45
C ASP A 129 19.52 -6.87 -5.85
N SER A 130 18.33 -6.60 -6.41
CA SER A 130 17.86 -5.22 -6.58
C SER A 130 17.50 -4.57 -5.23
N TRP A 131 17.33 -3.25 -5.23
CA TRP A 131 16.98 -2.49 -4.02
C TRP A 131 15.60 -2.87 -3.42
N GLU A 132 14.74 -3.52 -4.19
CA GLU A 132 13.38 -3.93 -3.84
C GLU A 132 13.15 -5.44 -3.98
N SER A 133 14.21 -6.23 -3.85
CA SER A 133 14.16 -7.69 -4.03
C SER A 133 13.49 -8.44 -2.88
N ASP A 134 13.24 -7.78 -1.75
CA ASP A 134 12.65 -8.40 -0.55
C ASP A 134 11.25 -7.87 -0.27
N GLN A 135 11.01 -6.59 -0.51
CA GLN A 135 9.73 -5.96 -0.25
C GLN A 135 9.38 -4.92 -1.30
N VAL A 136 8.13 -4.99 -1.76
CA VAL A 136 7.41 -3.96 -2.51
C VAL A 136 6.08 -3.81 -1.81
N HIS A 137 5.87 -2.69 -1.09
CA HIS A 137 4.69 -2.54 -0.25
C HIS A 137 4.29 -1.09 0.06
N GLN A 138 3.21 -0.90 0.82
CA GLN A 138 2.63 0.39 1.18
C GLN A 138 2.28 1.25 -0.05
N PRO A 139 1.42 0.77 -0.95
CA PRO A 139 1.05 1.51 -2.15
C PRO A 139 0.32 2.81 -1.82
N ARG A 140 0.59 3.86 -2.61
CA ARG A 140 -0.20 5.09 -2.69
C ARG A 140 -0.41 5.39 -4.16
N VAL A 141 -1.65 5.32 -4.62
CA VAL A 141 -2.00 5.39 -6.04
C VAL A 141 -2.81 6.63 -6.33
N PHE A 142 -2.48 7.32 -7.40
CA PHE A 142 -3.09 8.58 -7.81
C PHE A 142 -3.38 8.55 -9.30
N PRO A 143 -4.43 9.28 -9.75
CA PRO A 143 -4.64 9.54 -11.18
C PRO A 143 -3.42 10.28 -11.76
N ASN A 144 -3.03 9.92 -12.98
CA ASN A 144 -1.95 10.56 -13.74
C ASN A 144 -2.34 10.68 -15.22
N GLY A 145 -2.89 11.84 -15.60
CA GLY A 145 -3.44 12.00 -16.93
C GLY A 145 -4.59 11.02 -17.17
N GLU A 146 -4.47 10.18 -18.22
CA GLU A 146 -5.45 9.13 -18.51
C GLU A 146 -5.14 7.81 -17.80
N GLY A 147 -4.02 7.72 -17.05
CA GLY A 147 -3.58 6.54 -16.32
C GLY A 147 -3.41 6.76 -14.83
N TRP A 148 -2.49 6.00 -14.24
CA TRP A 148 -2.25 5.92 -12.80
C TRP A 148 -0.77 5.98 -12.47
N MET A 149 -0.45 6.56 -11.33
CA MET A 149 0.87 6.49 -10.70
C MET A 149 0.76 5.85 -9.33
N MET A 150 1.72 5.03 -8.99
CA MET A 150 1.90 4.46 -7.66
C MET A 150 3.22 4.92 -7.07
N ILE A 151 3.17 5.42 -5.82
CA ILE A 151 4.35 5.56 -4.96
C ILE A 151 4.30 4.39 -3.99
N TYR A 152 5.41 3.67 -3.85
CA TYR A 152 5.51 2.50 -3.00
C TYR A 152 6.83 2.46 -2.25
N ARG A 153 6.88 1.70 -1.17
CA ARG A 153 8.13 1.43 -0.46
C ARG A 153 8.75 0.12 -0.96
N GLY A 154 10.03 0.15 -1.28
CA GLY A 154 10.81 -1.02 -1.58
C GLY A 154 11.94 -1.22 -0.57
N SER A 155 12.39 -2.46 -0.42
CA SER A 155 13.61 -2.79 0.32
C SER A 155 14.20 -4.13 -0.13
N ASN A 156 15.47 -4.32 0.15
CA ASN A 156 16.09 -5.63 0.16
C ASN A 156 16.40 -6.06 1.61
N ARG A 157 17.07 -7.19 1.82
CA ARG A 157 17.38 -7.71 3.17
C ARG A 157 18.26 -6.78 4.00
N ASP A 158 19.02 -5.90 3.35
CA ASP A 158 19.68 -4.80 4.03
C ASP A 158 18.67 -3.66 4.23
N LYS A 159 18.14 -3.56 5.43
CA LYS A 159 17.13 -2.55 5.79
C LYS A 159 17.61 -1.10 5.60
N ALA A 160 18.93 -0.89 5.51
CA ALA A 160 19.48 0.44 5.21
C ALA A 160 19.15 0.91 3.78
N ASN A 161 18.74 -0.02 2.91
CA ASN A 161 18.37 0.27 1.53
C ASN A 161 16.85 0.39 1.31
N MET A 162 16.08 0.65 2.36
CA MET A 162 14.67 1.01 2.18
C MET A 162 14.57 2.34 1.45
N GLY A 163 13.67 2.41 0.46
CA GLY A 163 13.47 3.62 -0.34
C GLY A 163 12.05 3.72 -0.86
N LEU A 164 11.76 4.84 -1.52
CA LEU A 164 10.51 5.01 -2.25
C LEU A 164 10.76 4.80 -3.74
N GLY A 165 9.86 4.11 -4.38
CA GLY A 165 9.80 3.91 -5.82
C GLY A 165 8.51 4.43 -6.43
N ILE A 166 8.54 4.62 -7.74
CA ILE A 166 7.40 5.02 -8.56
C ILE A 166 7.15 3.95 -9.61
N ALA A 167 5.87 3.68 -9.85
CA ALA A 167 5.40 2.90 -10.98
C ALA A 167 4.23 3.60 -11.66
N SER A 168 4.08 3.40 -12.97
CA SER A 168 2.98 3.92 -13.78
C SER A 168 2.17 2.79 -14.40
N SER A 169 0.89 3.05 -14.67
CA SER A 169 -0.03 2.10 -15.29
C SER A 169 -1.10 2.85 -16.11
N GLU A 170 -1.52 2.30 -17.24
CA GLU A 170 -2.64 2.82 -18.01
C GLU A 170 -3.98 2.31 -17.48
N ASP A 171 -4.03 1.11 -16.91
CA ASP A 171 -5.25 0.41 -16.52
C ASP A 171 -5.41 0.15 -15.00
N GLY A 172 -4.35 0.46 -14.22
CA GLY A 172 -4.31 0.21 -12.78
C GLY A 172 -4.00 -1.25 -12.40
N ILE A 173 -3.78 -2.13 -13.39
CA ILE A 173 -3.47 -3.55 -13.21
C ILE A 173 -2.04 -3.86 -13.63
N HIS A 174 -1.65 -3.41 -14.82
CA HIS A 174 -0.32 -3.65 -15.37
C HIS A 174 0.59 -2.45 -15.08
N TRP A 175 1.55 -2.65 -14.21
CA TRP A 175 2.41 -1.59 -13.70
C TRP A 175 3.83 -1.69 -14.24
N SER A 176 4.37 -0.56 -14.67
CA SER A 176 5.77 -0.40 -15.09
C SER A 176 6.52 0.42 -14.05
N LYS A 177 7.56 -0.15 -13.46
CA LYS A 177 8.44 0.54 -12.52
C LYS A 177 9.31 1.55 -13.24
N SER A 178 9.53 2.71 -12.63
CA SER A 178 10.41 3.75 -13.17
C SER A 178 11.86 3.27 -13.17
N GLU A 179 12.60 3.60 -14.25
CA GLU A 179 14.04 3.35 -14.33
C GLU A 179 14.84 4.23 -13.37
N LEU A 180 14.23 5.28 -12.83
CA LEU A 180 14.85 6.18 -11.85
C LEU A 180 14.76 5.66 -10.42
N ASN A 181 14.11 4.51 -10.18
CA ASN A 181 13.95 3.94 -8.85
C ASN A 181 15.29 3.46 -8.26
N PRO A 182 15.51 3.63 -6.93
CA PRO A 182 14.63 4.33 -5.99
C PRO A 182 14.67 5.84 -6.18
N VAL A 183 13.51 6.51 -6.10
CA VAL A 183 13.42 7.97 -6.26
C VAL A 183 13.72 8.73 -4.97
N PHE A 184 13.77 8.03 -3.84
CA PHE A 184 14.11 8.60 -2.53
C PHE A 184 14.68 7.53 -1.61
N LEU A 185 15.82 7.84 -0.96
CA LEU A 185 16.52 6.96 -0.01
C LEU A 185 16.65 7.62 1.37
N PRO A 186 16.70 6.84 2.47
CA PRO A 186 16.96 7.38 3.81
C PRO A 186 18.24 8.22 3.88
N THR A 187 19.26 7.84 3.12
CA THR A 187 20.56 8.51 3.09
C THR A 187 20.51 9.96 2.60
N GLU A 188 19.43 10.36 1.94
CA GLU A 188 19.20 11.75 1.51
C GLU A 188 18.82 12.66 2.68
N ILE A 189 18.39 12.11 3.81
CA ILE A 189 18.15 12.85 5.04
C ILE A 189 19.32 12.63 5.98
N LYS A 190 20.03 13.70 6.34
CA LYS A 190 21.20 13.63 7.23
C LYS A 190 20.85 12.94 8.56
N GLY A 191 21.50 11.82 8.84
CA GLY A 191 21.34 11.04 10.06
C GLY A 191 20.17 10.06 10.04
N ALA A 192 19.41 9.97 8.94
CA ALA A 192 18.44 8.92 8.75
C ALA A 192 19.13 7.61 8.36
N TYR A 193 18.61 6.50 8.87
CA TYR A 193 19.08 5.17 8.47
C TYR A 193 17.96 4.25 8.00
N GLN A 194 16.68 4.63 8.26
CA GLN A 194 15.55 3.77 7.94
C GLN A 194 14.26 4.56 7.79
N PHE A 195 13.40 4.16 6.82
CA PHE A 195 12.01 4.59 6.70
C PHE A 195 11.07 3.46 7.09
N TRP A 196 10.04 3.77 7.88
CA TRP A 196 9.05 2.79 8.30
C TRP A 196 7.78 2.88 7.47
N PHE A 197 7.18 4.06 7.43
CA PHE A 197 5.92 4.32 6.75
C PHE A 197 6.01 5.59 5.94
N HIS A 198 5.19 5.65 4.91
CA HIS A 198 4.94 6.89 4.19
C HIS A 198 3.45 7.05 3.94
N ASN A 199 3.03 8.29 3.80
CA ASN A 199 1.74 8.66 3.27
C ASN A 199 1.91 9.82 2.29
N VAL A 200 1.06 9.89 1.28
CA VAL A 200 1.16 10.90 0.23
C VAL A 200 -0.20 11.53 0.05
N LEU A 201 -0.22 12.86 -0.02
CA LEU A 201 -1.38 13.63 -0.41
C LEU A 201 -1.02 14.41 -1.67
N LEU A 202 -1.91 14.40 -2.65
CA LEU A 202 -1.84 15.26 -3.82
C LEU A 202 -2.85 16.38 -3.65
N VAL A 203 -2.37 17.62 -3.61
CA VAL A 203 -3.20 18.83 -3.48
C VAL A 203 -2.69 19.86 -4.48
N ASP A 204 -3.54 20.29 -5.39
CA ASP A 204 -3.23 21.33 -6.39
C ASP A 204 -1.87 21.09 -7.11
N ASP A 205 -1.68 19.91 -7.68
CA ASP A 205 -0.45 19.46 -8.36
C ASP A 205 0.82 19.40 -7.47
N THR A 206 0.67 19.51 -6.16
CA THR A 206 1.76 19.36 -5.20
C THR A 206 1.62 18.06 -4.43
N PHE A 207 2.67 17.25 -4.46
CA PHE A 207 2.78 16.06 -3.61
C PHE A 207 3.33 16.43 -2.24
N PHE A 208 2.58 16.09 -1.20
CA PHE A 208 3.00 16.15 0.20
C PHE A 208 3.30 14.74 0.66
N VAL A 209 4.58 14.41 0.81
CA VAL A 209 5.06 13.09 1.20
C VAL A 209 5.45 13.12 2.66
N PHE A 210 4.64 12.47 3.51
CA PHE A 210 4.93 12.29 4.93
C PHE A 210 5.69 10.98 5.10
N ILE A 211 6.86 11.06 5.71
CA ILE A 211 7.76 9.92 5.88
C ILE A 211 8.04 9.74 7.36
N GLU A 212 7.68 8.59 7.90
CA GLU A 212 8.12 8.17 9.22
C GLU A 212 9.48 7.50 9.11
N GLY A 213 10.46 8.07 9.76
CA GLY A 213 11.84 7.60 9.69
C GLY A 213 12.58 7.70 11.01
N ASP A 214 13.56 6.82 11.18
CA ASP A 214 14.48 6.85 12.31
C ASP A 214 15.68 7.73 12.00
N ILE A 215 15.80 8.86 12.72
CA ILE A 215 16.89 9.78 12.61
C ILE A 215 17.49 10.00 13.99
N ASN A 216 18.81 9.81 14.11
CA ASN A 216 19.52 9.95 15.38
C ASN A 216 18.86 9.17 16.53
N GLN A 217 18.42 7.92 16.27
CA GLN A 217 17.77 7.02 17.22
C GLN A 217 16.39 7.52 17.73
N ARG A 218 15.74 8.37 16.96
CA ARG A 218 14.36 8.82 17.24
C ARG A 218 13.50 8.66 16.01
N THR A 219 12.33 8.07 16.18
CA THR A 219 11.32 8.03 15.14
C THR A 219 10.64 9.39 15.04
N GLN A 220 10.61 9.95 13.85
CA GLN A 220 10.01 11.27 13.55
C GLN A 220 9.27 11.21 12.22
N ILE A 221 8.33 12.15 12.03
CA ILE A 221 7.65 12.34 10.76
C ILE A 221 8.29 13.53 10.06
N TYR A 222 8.69 13.30 8.82
CA TYR A 222 9.24 14.31 7.91
C TYR A 222 8.23 14.59 6.83
N LEU A 223 8.25 15.82 6.33
CA LEU A 223 7.48 16.25 5.18
C LEU A 223 8.46 16.61 4.07
N ALA A 224 8.32 15.93 2.94
CA ALA A 224 8.89 16.35 1.66
C ALA A 224 7.75 16.87 0.76
N THR A 225 8.05 17.86 -0.05
CA THR A 225 7.12 18.38 -1.06
C THR A 225 7.74 18.31 -2.43
N TYR A 226 6.93 17.98 -3.43
CA TYR A 226 7.32 18.02 -4.82
C TYR A 226 6.27 18.82 -5.59
N GLU A 227 6.72 19.91 -6.21
CA GLU A 227 5.90 20.80 -7.07
C GLU A 227 6.25 20.55 -8.53
N GLY A 228 5.26 20.31 -9.35
CA GLY A 228 5.41 20.09 -10.78
C GLY A 228 4.70 18.83 -11.25
N GLY A 229 4.35 18.81 -12.54
CA GLY A 229 3.81 17.61 -13.17
C GLY A 229 4.77 16.43 -12.94
N MET A 230 4.20 15.23 -12.89
CA MET A 230 4.94 14.01 -12.55
C MET A 230 6.18 13.79 -13.41
N PRO A 231 7.27 13.28 -12.84
CA PRO A 231 8.47 12.94 -13.58
C PRO A 231 8.24 11.79 -14.56
#